data_687372e16393ea2d3ad95d6a40dcd4e6
#
_entry.id   687372e16393ea2d3ad95d6a40dcd4e6
#
_cell.length_a   1.000
_cell.length_b   1.000
_cell.length_c   1.000
_cell.angle_alpha   90.00
_cell.angle_beta   90.00
_cell.angle_gamma   90.00
#
_symmetry.space_group_name_H-M   'P 1'
#
loop_
_entity.id
_entity.type
_entity.pdbx_description
1 polymer ?
#
loop_
_entity_poly.entity_id
_entity_poly.type
_entity_poly.pdbx_seq_one_letter_code
_entity_poly.pdbx_strand_id
1 'polypeptide(L)'
;MEVHLKQERSEKPSFWGDLAISFPSLKGAPSTRYYFECEQILYRDFFPGLRGKLLLKTDLWNEAKNTEILGWAADQGAQPVGFDIALDLVRQAAAVFGNHRFTFLNSDVRHLPFAMNTFDLLYSMGTIEHFPEYKLAVAELFRVLKPNGTAIIGVPNKLDPFLRPLLVYALSLFRLYPYGMEKSFTPGELQRLLESVGFRVTTRTGILFMPGWLRMADLWCHCRVPWLTAITGPLVKIFAAL
;
A
#
# COMPACT_ATOMS: atom_id res chain seq x y z
N MET A 1 11.48 -25.02 6.89
CA MET A 1 10.09 -25.52 6.99
C MET A 1 9.13 -24.45 7.53
N GLU A 2 9.43 -23.76 8.63
CA GLU A 2 8.52 -22.74 9.21
C GLU A 2 8.35 -21.46 8.37
N VAL A 3 9.39 -21.02 7.66
CA VAL A 3 9.33 -19.88 6.73
C VAL A 3 8.40 -20.17 5.56
N HIS A 4 8.44 -21.40 5.02
CA HIS A 4 7.52 -21.85 3.96
C HIS A 4 6.06 -21.85 4.40
N LEU A 5 5.76 -22.31 5.62
CA LEU A 5 4.39 -22.32 6.15
C LEU A 5 3.79 -20.93 6.37
N LYS A 6 4.63 -19.92 6.67
CA LYS A 6 4.18 -18.52 6.80
C LYS A 6 3.96 -17.86 5.43
N GLN A 7 4.77 -18.24 4.45
CA GLN A 7 4.63 -17.81 3.06
C GLN A 7 3.30 -18.27 2.49
N GLU A 8 2.96 -19.57 2.64
CA GLU A 8 1.68 -20.13 2.20
C GLU A 8 0.46 -19.48 2.86
N ARG A 9 0.60 -18.91 4.07
CA ARG A 9 -0.51 -18.24 4.76
C ARG A 9 -0.83 -16.86 4.19
N SER A 10 0.16 -16.03 3.94
CA SER A 10 -0.06 -14.67 3.41
C SER A 10 -0.49 -14.63 1.93
N GLU A 11 -0.35 -15.76 1.23
CA GLU A 11 -0.85 -15.91 -0.14
C GLU A 11 -2.37 -16.19 -0.20
N LYS A 12 -2.99 -16.56 0.93
CA LYS A 12 -4.40 -16.92 0.98
C LYS A 12 -5.29 -15.70 1.22
N PRO A 13 -6.36 -15.52 0.43
CA PRO A 13 -7.34 -14.45 0.66
C PRO A 13 -7.91 -14.45 2.09
N SER A 14 -8.10 -15.64 2.69
CA SER A 14 -8.61 -15.79 4.05
C SER A 14 -7.71 -15.17 5.11
N PHE A 15 -6.38 -15.23 4.94
CA PHE A 15 -5.44 -14.60 5.86
C PHE A 15 -5.66 -13.08 5.95
N TRP A 16 -5.80 -12.42 4.80
CA TRP A 16 -6.05 -10.97 4.73
C TRP A 16 -7.45 -10.61 5.19
N GLY A 17 -8.45 -11.47 4.94
CA GLY A 17 -9.81 -11.31 5.45
C GLY A 17 -9.86 -11.36 6.98
N ASP A 18 -9.26 -12.37 7.60
CA ASP A 18 -9.16 -12.50 9.06
C ASP A 18 -8.44 -11.32 9.69
N LEU A 19 -7.35 -10.86 9.05
CA LEU A 19 -6.60 -9.69 9.49
C LEU A 19 -7.47 -8.42 9.38
N ALA A 20 -8.20 -8.26 8.28
CA ALA A 20 -9.10 -7.12 8.08
C ALA A 20 -10.22 -7.04 9.12
N ILE A 21 -10.76 -8.17 9.54
CA ILE A 21 -11.81 -8.23 10.56
C ILE A 21 -11.23 -7.88 11.95
N SER A 22 -10.07 -8.43 12.28
CA SER A 22 -9.47 -8.28 13.61
C SER A 22 -8.75 -6.94 13.82
N PHE A 23 -8.33 -6.28 12.74
CA PHE A 23 -7.52 -5.06 12.83
C PHE A 23 -8.39 -3.81 13.01
N PRO A 24 -8.08 -2.95 13.99
CA PRO A 24 -8.83 -1.72 14.21
C PRO A 24 -8.61 -0.69 13.08
N SER A 25 -9.47 0.32 13.04
CA SER A 25 -9.22 1.49 12.19
C SER A 25 -8.00 2.27 12.69
N LEU A 26 -7.14 2.67 11.78
CA LEU A 26 -5.95 3.48 12.02
C LEU A 26 -6.18 4.95 11.65
N LYS A 27 -7.39 5.27 11.19
CA LYS A 27 -7.78 6.61 10.75
C LYS A 27 -7.63 7.61 11.89
N GLY A 28 -6.99 8.74 11.62
CA GLY A 28 -6.77 9.81 12.59
C GLY A 28 -5.50 9.69 13.43
N ALA A 29 -4.79 8.54 13.38
CA ALA A 29 -3.48 8.45 14.03
C ALA A 29 -2.49 9.47 13.43
N PRO A 30 -1.61 10.08 14.24
CA PRO A 30 -0.60 11.02 13.74
C PRO A 30 0.22 10.47 12.58
N SER A 31 0.72 9.24 12.68
CA SER A 31 1.50 8.59 11.60
C SER A 31 0.67 8.23 10.37
N THR A 32 -0.63 7.98 10.52
CA THR A 32 -1.55 7.80 9.38
C THR A 32 -1.75 9.12 8.63
N ARG A 33 -1.87 10.23 9.35
CA ARG A 33 -1.97 11.56 8.74
C ARG A 33 -0.71 11.91 7.96
N TYR A 34 0.47 11.68 8.54
CA TYR A 34 1.74 11.86 7.84
C TYR A 34 1.84 10.98 6.59
N TYR A 35 1.39 9.72 6.68
CA TYR A 35 1.36 8.83 5.50
C TYR A 35 0.44 9.37 4.41
N PHE A 36 -0.74 9.85 4.78
CA PHE A 36 -1.68 10.46 3.83
C PHE A 36 -1.08 11.69 3.12
N GLU A 37 -0.38 12.55 3.85
CA GLU A 37 0.34 13.70 3.29
C GLU A 37 1.42 13.25 2.28
N CYS A 38 2.19 12.22 2.61
CA CYS A 38 3.15 11.61 1.69
C CYS A 38 2.48 11.07 0.42
N GLU A 39 1.36 10.35 0.55
CA GLU A 39 0.61 9.85 -0.61
C GLU A 39 0.10 11.01 -1.49
N GLN A 40 -0.43 12.08 -0.88
CA GLN A 40 -0.87 13.27 -1.63
C GLN A 40 0.28 13.92 -2.41
N ILE A 41 1.48 14.01 -1.82
CA ILE A 41 2.69 14.51 -2.50
C ILE A 41 3.02 13.62 -3.69
N LEU A 42 3.04 12.29 -3.53
CA LEU A 42 3.28 11.37 -4.64
C LEU A 42 2.29 11.58 -5.80
N TYR A 43 1.02 11.75 -5.49
CA TYR A 43 0.00 11.98 -6.52
C TYR A 43 0.17 13.31 -7.24
N ARG A 44 0.47 14.40 -6.50
CA ARG A 44 0.67 15.73 -7.07
C ARG A 44 1.92 15.83 -7.95
N ASP A 45 3.02 15.23 -7.49
CA ASP A 45 4.33 15.42 -8.09
C ASP A 45 4.60 14.46 -9.25
N PHE A 46 3.98 13.27 -9.23
CA PHE A 46 4.32 12.22 -10.19
C PHE A 46 3.19 11.82 -11.13
N PHE A 47 1.92 12.12 -10.84
CA PHE A 47 0.87 11.94 -11.82
C PHE A 47 0.68 13.22 -12.68
N PRO A 48 0.44 13.08 -14.00
CA PRO A 48 0.29 14.21 -14.91
C PRO A 48 -1.06 14.94 -14.79
N GLY A 49 -1.75 14.75 -13.67
CA GLY A 49 -3.08 15.26 -13.36
C GLY A 49 -4.08 14.12 -13.15
N LEU A 50 -5.12 14.38 -12.36
CA LEU A 50 -6.08 13.38 -11.93
C LEU A 50 -7.44 13.50 -12.64
N ARG A 51 -7.81 14.71 -13.05
CA ARG A 51 -9.15 15.01 -13.59
C ARG A 51 -9.48 14.18 -14.83
N GLY A 52 -10.57 13.41 -14.75
CA GLY A 52 -11.06 12.56 -15.84
C GLY A 52 -10.22 11.31 -16.10
N LYS A 53 -9.18 11.04 -15.30
CA LYS A 53 -8.30 9.88 -15.45
C LYS A 53 -8.85 8.66 -14.75
N LEU A 54 -8.80 7.51 -15.41
CA LEU A 54 -9.10 6.22 -14.81
C LEU A 54 -7.89 5.75 -14.02
N LEU A 55 -8.05 5.66 -12.70
CA LEU A 55 -7.00 5.34 -11.74
C LEU A 55 -7.22 3.96 -11.15
N LEU A 56 -6.27 3.04 -11.33
CA LEU A 56 -6.25 1.75 -10.65
C LEU A 56 -5.43 1.84 -9.37
N LYS A 57 -5.98 1.37 -8.25
CA LYS A 57 -5.25 1.15 -7.01
C LYS A 57 -5.27 -0.32 -6.62
N THR A 58 -4.10 -0.87 -6.34
CA THR A 58 -3.96 -2.20 -5.73
C THR A 58 -4.14 -2.10 -4.22
N ASP A 59 -4.64 -3.14 -3.60
CA ASP A 59 -5.02 -3.26 -2.20
C ASP A 59 -6.00 -2.18 -1.70
N LEU A 60 -6.87 -2.55 -0.80
CA LEU A 60 -7.87 -1.64 -0.22
C LEU A 60 -7.67 -1.46 1.30
N TRP A 61 -6.51 -1.87 1.83
CA TRP A 61 -6.20 -1.69 3.23
C TRP A 61 -6.27 -0.21 3.66
N ASN A 62 -5.68 0.68 2.84
CA ASN A 62 -5.69 2.10 3.14
C ASN A 62 -7.11 2.69 3.11
N GLU A 63 -7.94 2.25 2.19
CA GLU A 63 -9.33 2.68 2.06
C GLU A 63 -10.21 2.18 3.20
N ALA A 64 -9.98 0.95 3.63
CA ALA A 64 -10.77 0.34 4.71
C ALA A 64 -10.34 0.77 6.11
N LYS A 65 -9.05 1.06 6.32
CA LYS A 65 -8.45 1.14 7.66
C LYS A 65 -7.58 2.37 7.93
N ASN A 66 -7.11 3.10 6.89
CA ASN A 66 -5.96 3.99 7.06
C ASN A 66 -6.17 5.36 6.41
N THR A 67 -5.56 5.65 5.24
CA THR A 67 -5.44 7.00 4.67
C THR A 67 -6.63 7.44 3.82
N GLU A 68 -7.35 6.51 3.19
CA GLU A 68 -8.46 6.79 2.26
C GLU A 68 -8.03 7.64 1.05
N ILE A 69 -6.84 7.38 0.50
CA ILE A 69 -6.26 8.20 -0.58
C ILE A 69 -7.12 8.22 -1.85
N LEU A 70 -7.88 7.16 -2.16
CA LEU A 70 -8.78 7.14 -3.31
C LEU A 70 -9.91 8.16 -3.18
N GLY A 71 -10.39 8.42 -1.94
CA GLY A 71 -11.39 9.47 -1.68
C GLY A 71 -10.87 10.83 -2.09
N TRP A 72 -9.67 11.17 -1.64
CA TRP A 72 -9.01 12.40 -2.03
C TRP A 72 -8.77 12.49 -3.55
N ALA A 73 -8.31 11.40 -4.19
CA ALA A 73 -8.08 11.37 -5.64
C ALA A 73 -9.39 11.58 -6.43
N ALA A 74 -10.51 11.02 -5.97
CA ALA A 74 -11.81 11.26 -6.56
C ALA A 74 -12.28 12.72 -6.43
N ASP A 75 -11.98 13.38 -5.30
CA ASP A 75 -12.25 14.80 -5.09
C ASP A 75 -11.41 15.70 -6.02
N GLN A 76 -10.23 15.22 -6.44
CA GLN A 76 -9.41 15.86 -7.49
C GLN A 76 -9.91 15.52 -8.92
N GLY A 77 -10.98 14.75 -9.07
CA GLY A 77 -11.63 14.42 -10.33
C GLY A 77 -11.14 13.15 -10.99
N ALA A 78 -10.39 12.29 -10.31
CA ALA A 78 -10.08 10.95 -10.79
C ALA A 78 -11.33 10.06 -10.83
N GLN A 79 -11.28 9.00 -11.63
CA GLN A 79 -12.25 7.90 -11.65
C GLN A 79 -11.57 6.66 -11.03
N PRO A 80 -11.67 6.47 -9.70
CA PRO A 80 -10.92 5.42 -9.03
C PRO A 80 -11.57 4.06 -9.16
N VAL A 81 -10.71 3.07 -9.43
CA VAL A 81 -11.00 1.65 -9.37
C VAL A 81 -10.02 1.04 -8.38
N GLY A 82 -10.52 0.37 -7.37
CA GLY A 82 -9.70 -0.32 -6.38
C GLY A 82 -10.03 -1.81 -6.32
N PHE A 83 -9.05 -2.63 -6.00
CA PHE A 83 -9.30 -4.05 -5.78
C PHE A 83 -8.47 -4.60 -4.61
N ASP A 84 -8.94 -5.71 -4.07
CA ASP A 84 -8.23 -6.46 -3.04
C ASP A 84 -8.49 -7.95 -3.20
N ILE A 85 -7.53 -8.77 -2.80
CA ILE A 85 -7.68 -10.22 -2.76
C ILE A 85 -8.62 -10.66 -1.64
N ALA A 86 -8.74 -9.88 -0.57
CA ALA A 86 -9.62 -10.12 0.56
C ALA A 86 -10.98 -9.43 0.35
N LEU A 87 -12.03 -10.22 0.18
CA LEU A 87 -13.40 -9.73 0.01
C LEU A 87 -13.86 -8.83 1.18
N ASP A 88 -13.38 -9.09 2.38
CA ASP A 88 -13.72 -8.31 3.57
C ASP A 88 -13.15 -6.88 3.51
N LEU A 89 -11.96 -6.69 2.94
CA LEU A 89 -11.39 -5.35 2.67
C LEU A 89 -12.20 -4.62 1.59
N VAL A 90 -12.61 -5.31 0.54
CA VAL A 90 -13.49 -4.75 -0.50
C VAL A 90 -14.80 -4.24 0.11
N ARG A 91 -15.44 -5.05 0.96
CA ARG A 91 -16.70 -4.68 1.64
C ARG A 91 -16.53 -3.50 2.59
N GLN A 92 -15.44 -3.48 3.36
CA GLN A 92 -15.15 -2.39 4.29
C GLN A 92 -14.86 -1.08 3.55
N ALA A 93 -14.05 -1.10 2.48
CA ALA A 93 -13.82 0.05 1.64
C ALA A 93 -15.12 0.57 1.01
N ALA A 94 -15.95 -0.33 0.47
CA ALA A 94 -17.25 0.04 -0.09
C ALA A 94 -18.19 0.67 0.96
N ALA A 95 -18.14 0.22 2.21
CA ALA A 95 -18.92 0.79 3.31
C ALA A 95 -18.44 2.21 3.68
N VAL A 96 -17.14 2.51 3.58
CA VAL A 96 -16.57 3.83 3.84
C VAL A 96 -17.00 4.86 2.80
N PHE A 97 -16.97 4.50 1.52
CA PHE A 97 -17.16 5.46 0.42
C PHE A 97 -18.56 5.46 -0.20
N GLY A 98 -19.39 4.45 0.06
CA GLY A 98 -20.65 4.26 -0.65
C GLY A 98 -20.47 3.85 -2.11
N ASN A 99 -21.59 3.57 -2.81
CA ASN A 99 -21.56 2.86 -4.07
C ASN A 99 -21.50 3.72 -5.36
N HIS A 100 -21.45 5.05 -5.27
CA HIS A 100 -21.74 5.87 -6.46
C HIS A 100 -20.53 6.51 -7.16
N ARG A 101 -19.37 6.56 -6.51
CA ARG A 101 -18.17 7.23 -7.05
C ARG A 101 -16.97 6.31 -7.25
N PHE A 102 -17.06 5.06 -6.79
CA PHE A 102 -15.95 4.13 -6.74
C PHE A 102 -16.36 2.77 -7.29
N THR A 103 -15.43 2.13 -8.00
CA THR A 103 -15.57 0.74 -8.37
C THR A 103 -14.59 -0.07 -7.53
N PHE A 104 -15.13 -0.91 -6.64
CA PHE A 104 -14.33 -1.84 -5.86
C PHE A 104 -14.62 -3.27 -6.27
N LEU A 105 -13.58 -4.09 -6.42
CA LEU A 105 -13.73 -5.48 -6.83
C LEU A 105 -12.80 -6.40 -6.05
N ASN A 106 -13.20 -7.66 -5.93
CA ASN A 106 -12.36 -8.71 -5.39
C ASN A 106 -11.54 -9.34 -6.52
N SER A 107 -10.21 -9.18 -6.46
CA SER A 107 -9.31 -9.67 -7.51
C SER A 107 -7.90 -9.91 -6.97
N ASP A 108 -7.19 -10.81 -7.61
CA ASP A 108 -5.77 -11.06 -7.40
C ASP A 108 -4.95 -10.21 -8.38
N VAL A 109 -3.95 -9.50 -7.88
CA VAL A 109 -3.06 -8.67 -8.69
C VAL A 109 -2.28 -9.46 -9.75
N ARG A 110 -2.15 -10.77 -9.56
CA ARG A 110 -1.48 -11.68 -10.50
C ARG A 110 -2.35 -12.05 -11.72
N HIS A 111 -3.67 -11.79 -11.64
CA HIS A 111 -4.66 -12.12 -12.68
C HIS A 111 -5.79 -11.09 -12.69
N LEU A 112 -5.50 -9.90 -13.24
CA LEU A 112 -6.44 -8.79 -13.24
C LEU A 112 -7.55 -8.97 -14.29
N PRO A 113 -8.84 -8.79 -13.93
CA PRO A 113 -9.98 -8.98 -14.82
C PRO A 113 -10.23 -7.76 -15.74
N PHE A 114 -9.16 -7.08 -16.15
CA PHE A 114 -9.23 -5.92 -17.02
C PHE A 114 -8.58 -6.20 -18.37
N ALA A 115 -9.07 -5.54 -19.42
CA ALA A 115 -8.41 -5.53 -20.71
C ALA A 115 -7.04 -4.85 -20.63
N MET A 116 -6.15 -5.16 -21.58
CA MET A 116 -4.89 -4.41 -21.73
C MET A 116 -5.19 -2.93 -22.02
N ASN A 117 -4.30 -2.07 -21.61
CA ASN A 117 -4.38 -0.62 -21.89
C ASN A 117 -5.67 0.05 -21.39
N THR A 118 -6.13 -0.33 -20.20
CA THR A 118 -7.38 0.19 -19.62
C THR A 118 -7.17 1.47 -18.83
N PHE A 119 -6.12 1.52 -17.98
CA PHE A 119 -5.96 2.58 -16.99
C PHE A 119 -4.97 3.68 -17.43
N ASP A 120 -5.30 4.93 -17.13
CA ASP A 120 -4.42 6.06 -17.36
C ASP A 120 -3.34 6.15 -16.28
N LEU A 121 -3.73 5.83 -15.03
CA LEU A 121 -2.90 5.93 -13.82
C LEU A 121 -2.99 4.65 -13.02
N LEU A 122 -1.88 4.31 -12.35
CA LEU A 122 -1.79 3.14 -11.49
C LEU A 122 -1.05 3.49 -10.19
N TYR A 123 -1.63 3.14 -9.05
CA TYR A 123 -1.04 3.27 -7.73
C TYR A 123 -0.98 1.92 -7.02
N SER A 124 0.22 1.41 -6.77
CA SER A 124 0.48 0.15 -6.08
C SER A 124 1.49 0.38 -4.98
N MET A 125 1.03 0.37 -3.73
CA MET A 125 1.87 0.63 -2.56
C MET A 125 1.66 -0.47 -1.52
N GLY A 126 2.70 -1.27 -1.29
CA GLY A 126 2.62 -2.32 -0.27
C GLY A 126 1.84 -3.56 -0.71
N THR A 127 1.91 -3.98 -1.98
CA THR A 127 1.14 -5.11 -2.51
C THR A 127 2.02 -6.25 -3.01
N ILE A 128 2.92 -5.97 -3.93
CA ILE A 128 3.66 -7.01 -4.69
C ILE A 128 4.68 -7.78 -3.86
N GLU A 129 5.10 -7.23 -2.74
CA GLU A 129 6.07 -7.84 -1.82
C GLU A 129 5.53 -9.05 -1.05
N HIS A 130 4.23 -9.23 -1.03
CA HIS A 130 3.56 -10.32 -0.30
C HIS A 130 3.44 -11.61 -1.10
N PHE A 131 3.82 -11.60 -2.38
CA PHE A 131 3.72 -12.75 -3.28
C PHE A 131 5.11 -13.19 -3.77
N PRO A 132 5.39 -14.51 -3.84
CA PRO A 132 6.62 -15.00 -4.49
C PRO A 132 6.62 -14.69 -5.99
N GLU A 133 5.44 -14.70 -6.64
CA GLU A 133 5.26 -14.41 -8.06
C GLU A 133 5.14 -12.89 -8.35
N TYR A 134 5.87 -12.05 -7.62
CA TYR A 134 5.82 -10.58 -7.78
C TYR A 134 6.11 -10.12 -9.23
N LYS A 135 6.86 -10.90 -10.01
CA LYS A 135 7.09 -10.59 -11.43
C LYS A 135 5.82 -10.73 -12.26
N LEU A 136 4.98 -11.73 -11.97
CA LEU A 136 3.68 -11.90 -12.62
C LEU A 136 2.74 -10.74 -12.26
N ALA A 137 2.69 -10.37 -10.98
CA ALA A 137 1.91 -9.21 -10.54
C ALA A 137 2.32 -7.93 -11.27
N VAL A 138 3.63 -7.65 -11.36
CA VAL A 138 4.14 -6.47 -12.06
C VAL A 138 3.84 -6.51 -13.56
N ALA A 139 3.89 -7.69 -14.21
CA ALA A 139 3.52 -7.85 -15.61
C ALA A 139 2.03 -7.57 -15.86
N GLU A 140 1.15 -7.98 -14.95
CA GLU A 140 -0.28 -7.67 -15.03
C GLU A 140 -0.55 -6.16 -14.85
N LEU A 141 0.14 -5.52 -13.90
CA LEU A 141 0.06 -4.06 -13.73
C LEU A 141 0.51 -3.32 -15.00
N PHE A 142 1.58 -3.79 -15.64
CA PHE A 142 2.04 -3.23 -16.92
C PHE A 142 1.02 -3.45 -18.04
N ARG A 143 0.45 -4.64 -18.14
CA ARG A 143 -0.53 -5.00 -19.17
C ARG A 143 -1.77 -4.11 -19.15
N VAL A 144 -2.29 -3.81 -17.96
CA VAL A 144 -3.52 -3.01 -17.82
C VAL A 144 -3.30 -1.51 -17.92
N LEU A 145 -2.06 -1.03 -17.79
CA LEU A 145 -1.72 0.38 -17.95
C LEU A 145 -1.68 0.76 -19.44
N LYS A 146 -2.27 1.90 -19.79
CA LYS A 146 -2.22 2.44 -21.16
C LYS A 146 -0.79 2.77 -21.58
N PRO A 147 -0.49 2.74 -22.91
CA PRO A 147 0.70 3.38 -23.43
C PRO A 147 0.76 4.85 -22.97
N ASN A 148 1.92 5.30 -22.48
CA ASN A 148 2.12 6.60 -21.85
C ASN A 148 1.33 6.83 -20.53
N GLY A 149 0.69 5.81 -19.99
CA GLY A 149 0.13 5.84 -18.64
C GLY A 149 1.24 5.94 -17.59
N THR A 150 0.90 6.45 -16.41
CA THR A 150 1.85 6.63 -15.32
C THR A 150 1.54 5.70 -14.17
N ALA A 151 2.56 5.01 -13.66
CA ALA A 151 2.45 4.16 -12.48
C ALA A 151 3.34 4.67 -11.35
N ILE A 152 2.80 4.64 -10.12
CA ILE A 152 3.56 4.77 -8.88
C ILE A 152 3.53 3.41 -8.21
N ILE A 153 4.69 2.79 -8.05
CA ILE A 153 4.84 1.45 -7.46
C ILE A 153 5.84 1.52 -6.32
N GLY A 154 5.39 1.20 -5.12
CA GLY A 154 6.20 1.23 -3.92
C GLY A 154 6.18 -0.08 -3.16
N VAL A 155 7.33 -0.41 -2.58
CA VAL A 155 7.59 -1.60 -1.76
C VAL A 155 8.49 -1.23 -0.58
N PRO A 156 8.55 -2.06 0.46
CA PRO A 156 9.49 -1.84 1.56
C PRO A 156 10.94 -1.76 1.09
N ASN A 157 11.62 -0.70 1.53
CA ASN A 157 13.02 -0.47 1.17
C ASN A 157 13.96 -1.35 2.00
N LYS A 158 14.77 -2.17 1.34
CA LYS A 158 15.80 -2.99 1.99
C LYS A 158 16.93 -2.15 2.63
N LEU A 159 17.15 -0.95 2.11
CA LEU A 159 18.15 0.00 2.59
C LEU A 159 17.51 1.07 3.50
N ASP A 160 16.42 0.74 4.20
CA ASP A 160 15.78 1.65 5.14
C ASP A 160 16.78 2.08 6.24
N PRO A 161 17.00 3.40 6.44
CA PRO A 161 18.00 3.91 7.38
C PRO A 161 17.65 3.61 8.84
N PHE A 162 16.40 3.30 9.13
CA PHE A 162 15.92 2.94 10.47
C PHE A 162 15.86 1.42 10.68
N LEU A 163 16.50 0.65 9.80
CA LEU A 163 16.62 -0.81 9.88
C LEU A 163 15.27 -1.55 9.94
N ARG A 164 14.23 -1.01 9.27
CA ARG A 164 12.90 -1.63 9.24
C ARG A 164 12.93 -3.10 8.84
N PRO A 165 13.69 -3.55 7.82
CA PRO A 165 13.75 -4.97 7.46
C PRO A 165 14.25 -5.87 8.59
N LEU A 166 15.22 -5.39 9.38
CA LEU A 166 15.73 -6.12 10.55
C LEU A 166 14.68 -6.19 11.66
N LEU A 167 13.97 -5.09 11.90
CA LEU A 167 12.86 -5.06 12.85
C LEU A 167 11.75 -6.04 12.47
N VAL A 168 11.32 -6.02 11.20
CA VAL A 168 10.30 -6.94 10.66
C VAL A 168 10.77 -8.39 10.78
N TYR A 169 12.03 -8.68 10.47
CA TYR A 169 12.61 -10.01 10.63
C TYR A 169 12.57 -10.46 12.10
N ALA A 170 13.03 -9.63 13.05
CA ALA A 170 13.00 -9.94 14.48
C ALA A 170 11.57 -10.19 14.97
N LEU A 171 10.62 -9.30 14.65
CA LEU A 171 9.22 -9.48 15.02
C LEU A 171 8.59 -10.73 14.41
N SER A 172 9.01 -11.10 13.21
CA SER A 172 8.53 -12.33 12.54
C SER A 172 9.04 -13.59 13.23
N LEU A 173 10.26 -13.60 13.77
CA LEU A 173 10.78 -14.71 14.57
C LEU A 173 9.90 -14.98 15.81
N PHE A 174 9.44 -13.94 16.47
CA PHE A 174 8.58 -14.03 17.65
C PHE A 174 7.08 -14.06 17.33
N ARG A 175 6.69 -14.17 16.04
CA ARG A 175 5.30 -14.16 15.57
C ARG A 175 4.51 -12.89 15.93
N LEU A 176 5.21 -11.79 16.15
CA LEU A 176 4.62 -10.48 16.50
C LEU A 176 4.32 -9.61 15.27
N TYR A 177 4.85 -9.96 14.09
CA TYR A 177 4.56 -9.22 12.86
C TYR A 177 3.28 -9.75 12.20
N PRO A 178 2.24 -8.90 12.07
CA PRO A 178 0.91 -9.38 11.67
C PRO A 178 0.77 -9.62 10.16
N TYR A 179 1.57 -8.95 9.30
CA TYR A 179 1.34 -8.92 7.87
C TYR A 179 1.97 -10.08 7.07
N GLY A 180 2.36 -11.15 7.74
CA GLY A 180 2.90 -12.33 7.08
C GLY A 180 4.28 -12.12 6.46
N MET A 181 4.52 -12.75 5.31
CA MET A 181 5.78 -12.58 4.58
C MET A 181 5.79 -11.23 3.85
N GLU A 182 6.92 -10.54 3.93
CA GLU A 182 7.15 -9.28 3.24
C GLU A 182 8.58 -9.26 2.69
N LYS A 183 8.71 -9.15 1.39
CA LYS A 183 10.00 -9.01 0.72
C LYS A 183 10.37 -7.53 0.62
N SER A 184 11.52 -7.16 1.14
CA SER A 184 12.09 -5.83 0.91
C SER A 184 12.95 -5.82 -0.36
N PHE A 185 12.94 -4.70 -1.08
CA PHE A 185 13.73 -4.49 -2.29
C PHE A 185 14.68 -3.31 -2.11
N THR A 186 15.87 -3.39 -2.71
CA THR A 186 16.64 -2.17 -2.95
C THR A 186 16.02 -1.40 -4.11
N PRO A 187 16.24 -0.06 -4.21
CA PRO A 187 15.74 0.71 -5.35
C PRO A 187 16.18 0.16 -6.72
N GLY A 188 17.41 -0.39 -6.80
CA GLY A 188 17.92 -1.00 -8.02
C GLY A 188 17.28 -2.36 -8.35
N GLU A 189 16.94 -3.17 -7.34
CA GLU A 189 16.21 -4.43 -7.54
C GLU A 189 14.80 -4.17 -8.07
N LEU A 190 14.07 -3.22 -7.46
CA LEU A 190 12.74 -2.83 -7.92
C LEU A 190 12.79 -2.29 -9.35
N GLN A 191 13.72 -1.38 -9.65
CA GLN A 191 13.86 -0.85 -11.01
C GLN A 191 14.08 -1.96 -12.04
N ARG A 192 15.05 -2.86 -11.82
CA ARG A 192 15.30 -3.98 -12.75
C ARG A 192 14.07 -4.87 -12.94
N LEU A 193 13.31 -5.10 -11.86
CA LEU A 193 12.04 -5.83 -11.93
C LEU A 193 11.05 -5.14 -12.85
N LEU A 194 10.81 -3.84 -12.63
CA LEU A 194 9.87 -3.04 -13.42
C LEU A 194 10.29 -2.97 -14.89
N GLU A 195 11.56 -2.69 -15.16
CA GLU A 195 12.12 -2.63 -16.53
C GLU A 195 12.06 -3.98 -17.24
N SER A 196 12.18 -5.09 -16.52
CA SER A 196 12.13 -6.45 -17.10
C SER A 196 10.76 -6.82 -17.71
N VAL A 197 9.70 -6.11 -17.35
CA VAL A 197 8.34 -6.31 -17.88
C VAL A 197 7.88 -5.20 -18.82
N GLY A 198 8.71 -4.14 -19.02
CA GLY A 198 8.45 -3.09 -20.00
C GLY A 198 8.23 -1.69 -19.45
N PHE A 199 8.17 -1.49 -18.13
CA PHE A 199 8.12 -0.14 -17.57
C PHE A 199 9.40 0.64 -17.86
N ARG A 200 9.27 1.93 -18.05
CA ARG A 200 10.37 2.88 -18.02
C ARG A 200 10.37 3.63 -16.71
N VAL A 201 11.34 3.37 -15.85
CA VAL A 201 11.48 4.07 -14.56
C VAL A 201 12.06 5.47 -14.80
N THR A 202 11.25 6.49 -14.52
CA THR A 202 11.63 7.90 -14.72
C THR A 202 12.17 8.53 -13.44
N THR A 203 11.66 8.12 -12.28
CA THR A 203 12.03 8.69 -10.99
C THR A 203 12.03 7.64 -9.91
N ARG A 204 12.88 7.82 -8.90
CA ARG A 204 12.90 7.04 -7.68
C ARG A 204 12.75 7.98 -6.50
N THR A 205 11.85 7.65 -5.59
CA THR A 205 11.63 8.41 -4.36
C THR A 205 11.29 7.46 -3.20
N GLY A 206 11.21 7.98 -2.01
CA GLY A 206 10.74 7.28 -0.82
C GLY A 206 9.68 8.09 -0.09
N ILE A 207 8.91 7.43 0.74
CA ILE A 207 7.91 8.04 1.61
C ILE A 207 8.06 7.52 3.03
N LEU A 208 7.39 8.13 3.98
CA LEU A 208 7.42 7.74 5.38
C LEU A 208 8.84 7.68 5.95
N PHE A 209 9.60 8.77 5.79
CA PHE A 209 10.93 8.89 6.40
C PHE A 209 10.80 8.98 7.93
N MET A 210 10.55 7.84 8.58
CA MET A 210 10.44 7.71 10.03
C MET A 210 10.75 6.29 10.49
N PRO A 211 11.23 6.11 11.74
CA PRO A 211 11.48 4.78 12.28
C PRO A 211 10.20 3.92 12.30
N GLY A 212 10.29 2.68 11.79
CA GLY A 212 9.16 1.75 11.77
C GLY A 212 8.60 1.46 13.17
N TRP A 213 9.47 1.40 14.20
CA TRP A 213 9.04 1.21 15.58
C TRP A 213 8.23 2.39 16.11
N LEU A 214 8.55 3.64 15.70
CA LEU A 214 7.78 4.81 16.09
C LEU A 214 6.38 4.78 15.49
N ARG A 215 6.26 4.41 14.20
CA ARG A 215 4.96 4.21 13.57
C ARG A 215 4.14 3.14 14.29
N MET A 216 4.74 1.99 14.59
CA MET A 216 4.06 0.91 15.32
C MET A 216 3.59 1.36 16.70
N ALA A 217 4.44 2.09 17.45
CA ALA A 217 4.09 2.63 18.75
C ALA A 217 2.94 3.65 18.65
N ASP A 218 2.98 4.57 17.67
CA ASP A 218 1.93 5.56 17.44
C ASP A 218 0.59 4.90 17.13
N LEU A 219 0.57 3.94 16.22
CA LEU A 219 -0.64 3.19 15.86
C LEU A 219 -1.17 2.37 17.05
N TRP A 220 -0.29 1.74 17.82
CA TRP A 220 -0.68 1.00 19.03
C TRP A 220 -1.29 1.94 20.07
N CYS A 221 -0.65 3.09 20.34
CA CYS A 221 -1.17 4.11 21.26
C CYS A 221 -2.54 4.59 20.80
N HIS A 222 -2.68 4.93 19.51
CA HIS A 222 -3.94 5.39 18.94
C HIS A 222 -5.09 4.40 19.18
N CYS A 223 -4.83 3.11 18.98
CA CYS A 223 -5.86 2.07 19.09
C CYS A 223 -6.15 1.62 20.52
N ARG A 224 -5.17 1.67 21.42
CA ARG A 224 -5.25 1.07 22.77
C ARG A 224 -5.25 2.09 23.90
N VAL A 225 -4.50 3.17 23.74
CA VAL A 225 -4.28 4.18 24.80
C VAL A 225 -4.22 5.58 24.15
N PRO A 226 -5.35 6.10 23.61
CA PRO A 226 -5.37 7.28 22.75
C PRO A 226 -4.70 8.54 23.36
N TRP A 227 -4.72 8.70 24.67
CA TRP A 227 -4.08 9.84 25.33
C TRP A 227 -2.54 9.84 25.16
N LEU A 228 -1.91 8.68 24.93
CA LEU A 228 -0.46 8.60 24.66
C LEU A 228 -0.07 9.13 23.27
N THR A 229 -1.04 9.35 22.38
CA THR A 229 -0.77 10.03 21.11
C THR A 229 -0.31 11.48 21.29
N ALA A 230 -0.57 12.07 22.47
CA ALA A 230 0.02 13.35 22.88
C ALA A 230 1.56 13.31 22.97
N ILE A 231 2.15 12.11 23.12
CA ILE A 231 3.61 11.89 23.15
C ILE A 231 4.11 11.47 21.77
N THR A 232 3.47 10.50 21.14
CA THR A 232 3.92 10.00 19.83
C THR A 232 3.70 11.02 18.72
N GLY A 233 2.61 11.78 18.76
CA GLY A 233 2.26 12.77 17.75
C GLY A 233 3.32 13.84 17.50
N PRO A 234 3.87 14.52 18.52
CA PRO A 234 5.00 15.44 18.36
C PRO A 234 6.24 14.80 17.75
N LEU A 235 6.57 13.55 18.14
CA LEU A 235 7.69 12.82 17.56
C LEU A 235 7.46 12.52 16.06
N VAL A 236 6.26 12.10 15.68
CA VAL A 236 5.89 11.89 14.27
C VAL A 236 6.01 13.20 13.48
N LYS A 237 5.59 14.33 14.05
CA LYS A 237 5.68 15.65 13.39
C LYS A 237 7.11 16.07 13.10
N ILE A 238 8.09 15.69 13.94
CA ILE A 238 9.51 15.96 13.68
C ILE A 238 9.93 15.30 12.36
N PHE A 239 9.56 14.03 12.15
CA PHE A 239 9.88 13.32 10.91
C PHE A 239 9.08 13.82 9.71
N ALA A 240 7.86 14.28 9.92
CA ALA A 240 7.04 14.86 8.86
C ALA A 240 7.55 16.23 8.38
N ALA A 241 8.38 16.91 9.17
CA ALA A 241 8.97 18.21 8.86
C ALA A 241 10.35 18.10 8.18
N LEU A 242 10.94 16.88 8.09
CA LEU A 242 12.22 16.60 7.41
C LEU A 242 12.00 16.27 5.95
#